data_30918f9ace2182134545abd5d62de82a
#
_entry.id   30918f9ace2182134545abd5d62de82a
#
_cell.length_a   1.000
_cell.length_b   1.000
_cell.length_c   1.000
_cell.angle_alpha   90.00
_cell.angle_beta   90.00
_cell.angle_gamma   90.00
#
_symmetry.space_group_name_H-M   'P 1'
#
loop_
_entity.id
_entity.type
_entity.pdbx_description
1 polymer ?
#
loop_
_entity_poly.entity_id
_entity_poly.type
_entity_poly.pdbx_seq_one_letter_code
_entity_poly.pdbx_strand_id
1 'polypeptide(L)'
;MKKISRRSFLKASAVLGSAAALTACGGSSASTSTAASTSTAASGSTAAASGDTIKIGTIYAMSGGNAAIGENILRGIDFAVDEINKAGGVNGQMLEVVRGDHAGDAATGKSEAERLITQEGVNVIMGCHMSVVTEVVAQVCQQYGIPMITAISTLDRLTDEDHKDYDYFFRLCPLNSVYVEDMLKYLQDSKEQTGNEIKKVAIFTDKAAIGQELIRCVNLFAPDYGLDVVAEVDYSSNATDLSSQVLALKREPRPALCSSRP
;
A
#
# COMPACT_ATOMS: atom_id res chain seq x y z
N MET A 1 15.37 -8.53 19.66
CA MET A 1 13.97 -8.20 20.02
C MET A 1 13.11 -9.46 20.01
N LYS A 2 12.26 -9.70 21.03
CA LYS A 2 11.40 -10.90 21.06
C LYS A 2 10.24 -10.69 20.07
N LYS A 3 10.11 -11.57 19.08
CA LYS A 3 8.99 -11.55 18.13
C LYS A 3 7.67 -11.78 18.86
N ILE A 4 6.76 -10.80 18.82
CA ILE A 4 5.40 -10.93 19.36
C ILE A 4 4.57 -11.71 18.34
N SER A 5 4.06 -12.89 18.75
CA SER A 5 3.23 -13.70 17.86
C SER A 5 1.81 -13.12 17.75
N ARG A 6 1.17 -13.29 16.58
CA ARG A 6 -0.22 -12.84 16.33
C ARG A 6 -1.22 -13.33 17.39
N ARG A 7 -0.96 -14.50 17.99
CA ARG A 7 -1.77 -15.08 19.08
C ARG A 7 -1.61 -14.33 20.42
N SER A 8 -0.45 -13.72 20.65
CA SER A 8 -0.19 -12.93 21.87
C SER A 8 -0.82 -11.55 21.79
N PHE A 9 -0.93 -10.98 20.58
CA PHE A 9 -1.62 -9.70 20.34
C PHE A 9 -3.12 -9.80 20.59
N LEU A 10 -3.77 -10.87 20.10
CA LEU A 10 -5.20 -11.11 20.32
C LEU A 10 -5.58 -11.42 21.76
N LYS A 11 -4.66 -11.95 22.58
CA LYS A 11 -4.89 -12.19 24.01
C LYS A 11 -4.78 -10.92 24.85
N ALA A 12 -3.98 -9.94 24.44
CA ALA A 12 -3.84 -8.65 25.13
C ALA A 12 -5.06 -7.75 24.97
N SER A 13 -5.77 -7.85 23.83
CA SER A 13 -7.00 -7.07 23.57
C SER A 13 -8.24 -7.58 24.32
N ALA A 14 -8.26 -8.83 24.78
CA ALA A 14 -9.40 -9.43 25.48
C ALA A 14 -9.46 -9.12 27.00
N VAL A 15 -8.41 -8.55 27.59
CA VAL A 15 -8.34 -8.29 29.05
C VAL A 15 -8.77 -6.88 29.43
N LEU A 16 -8.95 -5.96 28.47
CA LEU A 16 -9.34 -4.56 28.74
C LEU A 16 -10.85 -4.29 28.69
N GLY A 17 -11.67 -5.32 28.46
CA GLY A 17 -13.14 -5.18 28.29
C GLY A 17 -14.03 -5.51 29.49
N SER A 18 -13.50 -5.80 30.69
CA SER A 18 -14.32 -6.36 31.80
C SER A 18 -14.25 -5.65 33.16
N ALA A 19 -14.11 -4.32 33.17
CA ALA A 19 -14.13 -3.57 34.44
C ALA A 19 -14.96 -2.29 34.37
N ALA A 20 -16.26 -2.40 34.05
CA ALA A 20 -17.21 -1.30 34.26
C ALA A 20 -18.65 -1.81 34.33
N ALA A 21 -18.99 -2.57 35.37
CA ALA A 21 -20.37 -2.81 35.75
C ALA A 21 -20.41 -3.27 37.19
N LEU A 22 -20.54 -2.33 38.12
CA LEU A 22 -21.10 -2.53 39.49
C LEU A 22 -20.97 -1.21 40.26
N THR A 23 -22.00 -0.37 40.21
CA THR A 23 -22.48 0.43 41.35
C THR A 23 -23.69 1.23 40.93
N ALA A 24 -24.87 0.82 41.30
CA ALA A 24 -25.98 1.67 41.71
C ALA A 24 -27.13 0.80 42.24
N CYS A 25 -27.21 0.65 43.55
CA CYS A 25 -28.46 0.29 44.23
C CYS A 25 -28.73 1.34 45.30
N GLY A 26 -29.93 1.87 45.32
CA GLY A 26 -30.45 2.51 46.55
C GLY A 26 -31.37 3.70 46.29
N GLY A 27 -32.68 3.50 46.60
CA GLY A 27 -33.53 4.60 47.11
C GLY A 27 -34.89 4.81 46.42
N SER A 28 -35.91 4.26 47.02
CA SER A 28 -37.37 4.37 46.76
C SER A 28 -37.94 5.80 46.71
N SER A 29 -38.98 6.04 45.90
CA SER A 29 -40.34 6.38 46.36
C SER A 29 -41.29 6.68 45.22
N ALA A 30 -42.50 6.24 45.36
CA ALA A 30 -43.65 6.23 44.44
C ALA A 30 -44.21 7.60 44.05
N SER A 31 -44.83 7.70 42.87
CA SER A 31 -46.23 8.12 42.67
C SER A 31 -46.61 8.11 41.17
N THR A 32 -47.67 7.37 40.91
CA THR A 32 -48.75 7.39 39.89
C THR A 32 -48.78 8.57 38.87
N SER A 33 -48.84 8.36 37.56
CA SER A 33 -50.05 8.24 36.74
C SER A 33 -49.82 8.59 35.26
N THR A 34 -50.48 7.83 34.39
CA THR A 34 -51.10 8.17 33.09
C THR A 34 -50.24 8.11 31.82
N ALA A 35 -50.69 7.21 30.94
CA ALA A 35 -50.25 6.91 29.60
C ALA A 35 -50.26 8.12 28.65
N ALA A 36 -49.20 8.16 27.80
CA ALA A 36 -49.31 8.66 26.45
C ALA A 36 -48.21 7.97 25.62
N SER A 37 -48.64 7.20 24.65
CA SER A 37 -47.79 6.57 23.64
C SER A 37 -47.16 7.65 22.75
N THR A 38 -45.88 7.83 22.82
CA THR A 38 -45.14 8.57 21.79
C THR A 38 -43.92 7.73 21.40
N SER A 39 -43.92 7.26 20.15
CA SER A 39 -42.84 6.61 19.51
C SER A 39 -41.64 7.58 19.40
N THR A 40 -40.70 7.47 20.33
CA THR A 40 -39.45 8.21 20.23
C THR A 40 -38.48 7.36 19.41
N ALA A 41 -38.25 7.79 18.17
CA ALA A 41 -37.13 7.35 17.40
C ALA A 41 -35.86 7.56 18.25
N ALA A 42 -35.08 6.51 18.44
CA ALA A 42 -33.76 6.58 19.05
C ALA A 42 -32.87 7.44 18.15
N SER A 43 -32.79 8.73 18.43
CA SER A 43 -31.71 9.57 17.95
C SER A 43 -30.43 9.04 18.60
N GLY A 44 -29.66 8.29 17.83
CA GLY A 44 -28.30 7.97 18.21
C GLY A 44 -27.55 9.27 18.46
N SER A 45 -27.26 9.54 19.72
CA SER A 45 -26.36 10.62 20.11
C SER A 45 -24.99 10.30 19.48
N THR A 46 -24.73 10.92 18.34
CA THR A 46 -23.35 11.06 17.87
C THR A 46 -22.62 11.87 18.94
N ALA A 47 -21.80 11.18 19.73
CA ALA A 47 -20.84 11.85 20.59
C ALA A 47 -20.04 12.82 19.71
N ALA A 48 -20.19 14.11 19.95
CA ALA A 48 -19.37 15.12 19.29
C ALA A 48 -17.92 14.76 19.59
N ALA A 49 -17.15 14.46 18.56
CA ALA A 49 -15.72 14.25 18.66
C ALA A 49 -15.09 15.55 19.17
N SER A 50 -14.67 15.57 20.41
CA SER A 50 -13.90 16.65 21.03
C SER A 50 -12.42 16.29 20.98
N GLY A 51 -11.82 16.34 19.80
CA GLY A 51 -10.40 16.09 19.61
C GLY A 51 -9.95 16.61 18.26
N ASP A 52 -8.65 16.92 18.16
CA ASP A 52 -8.04 17.28 16.90
C ASP A 52 -8.24 16.14 15.88
N THR A 53 -8.50 16.48 14.62
CA THR A 53 -8.62 15.52 13.51
C THR A 53 -7.26 14.86 13.24
N ILE A 54 -7.26 13.55 12.94
CA ILE A 54 -6.06 12.88 12.43
C ILE A 54 -6.00 13.13 10.93
N LYS A 55 -5.03 13.92 10.49
CA LYS A 55 -4.84 14.25 9.08
C LYS A 55 -3.98 13.21 8.37
N ILE A 56 -4.53 12.64 7.31
CA ILE A 56 -3.87 11.67 6.42
C ILE A 56 -3.52 12.38 5.12
N GLY A 57 -2.24 12.58 4.87
CA GLY A 57 -1.76 13.04 3.57
C GLY A 57 -1.78 11.90 2.55
N THR A 58 -2.40 12.09 1.39
CA THR A 58 -2.37 11.10 0.31
C THR A 58 -1.64 11.66 -0.91
N ILE A 59 -0.68 10.92 -1.46
CA ILE A 59 0.10 11.36 -2.62
C ILE A 59 -0.05 10.32 -3.74
N TYR A 60 -0.92 10.64 -4.72
CA TYR A 60 -1.19 9.80 -5.88
C TYR A 60 -1.30 10.66 -7.14
N ALA A 61 -1.23 10.06 -8.33
CA ALA A 61 -1.49 10.79 -9.56
C ALA A 61 -2.99 11.09 -9.67
N MET A 62 -3.37 12.35 -9.63
CA MET A 62 -4.73 12.83 -9.91
C MET A 62 -4.81 13.48 -11.29
N SER A 63 -3.65 13.69 -11.93
CA SER A 63 -3.52 14.21 -13.29
C SER A 63 -2.50 13.39 -14.09
N GLY A 64 -2.42 13.62 -15.41
CA GLY A 64 -1.49 12.91 -16.29
C GLY A 64 -1.92 11.49 -16.65
N GLY A 65 -0.99 10.69 -17.19
CA GLY A 65 -1.27 9.37 -17.75
C GLY A 65 -1.70 8.29 -16.73
N ASN A 66 -1.42 8.50 -15.46
CA ASN A 66 -1.75 7.57 -14.38
C ASN A 66 -2.94 8.03 -13.51
N ALA A 67 -3.65 9.10 -13.91
CA ALA A 67 -4.75 9.67 -13.13
C ALA A 67 -5.85 8.66 -12.80
N ALA A 68 -6.24 7.82 -13.76
CA ALA A 68 -7.27 6.81 -13.55
C ALA A 68 -6.91 5.79 -12.44
N ILE A 69 -5.62 5.45 -12.31
CA ILE A 69 -5.14 4.57 -11.23
C ILE A 69 -5.23 5.31 -9.89
N GLY A 70 -4.72 6.54 -9.84
CA GLY A 70 -4.75 7.36 -8.62
C GLY A 70 -6.17 7.63 -8.13
N GLU A 71 -7.10 7.96 -9.02
CA GLU A 71 -8.51 8.15 -8.69
C GLU A 71 -9.18 6.88 -8.11
N ASN A 72 -8.87 5.70 -8.65
CA ASN A 72 -9.39 4.44 -8.13
C ASN A 72 -8.89 4.17 -6.70
N ILE A 73 -7.60 4.45 -6.45
CA ILE A 73 -7.01 4.29 -5.12
C ILE A 73 -7.65 5.27 -4.13
N LEU A 74 -7.76 6.54 -4.51
CA LEU A 74 -8.35 7.58 -3.65
C LEU A 74 -9.81 7.27 -3.30
N ARG A 75 -10.61 6.75 -4.23
CA ARG A 75 -11.97 6.29 -3.92
C ARG A 75 -12.00 5.20 -2.86
N GLY A 76 -11.04 4.27 -2.88
CA GLY A 76 -10.91 3.24 -1.85
C GLY A 76 -10.54 3.83 -0.49
N ILE A 77 -9.66 4.81 -0.46
CA ILE A 77 -9.26 5.53 0.76
C ILE A 77 -10.45 6.32 1.32
N ASP A 78 -11.16 7.08 0.48
CA ASP A 78 -12.33 7.86 0.90
C ASP A 78 -13.41 6.94 1.51
N PHE A 79 -13.68 5.80 0.88
CA PHE A 79 -14.61 4.82 1.40
C PHE A 79 -14.20 4.30 2.78
N ALA A 80 -12.93 3.92 2.95
CA ALA A 80 -12.43 3.41 4.22
C ALA A 80 -12.49 4.49 5.33
N VAL A 81 -12.11 5.73 5.00
CA VAL A 81 -12.16 6.86 5.93
C VAL A 81 -13.61 7.17 6.35
N ASP A 82 -14.54 7.15 5.40
CA ASP A 82 -15.96 7.35 5.67
C ASP A 82 -16.52 6.27 6.63
N GLU A 83 -16.20 5.00 6.40
CA GLU A 83 -16.60 3.90 7.29
C GLU A 83 -15.99 4.02 8.70
N ILE A 84 -14.70 4.38 8.80
CA ILE A 84 -14.05 4.59 10.10
C ILE A 84 -14.69 5.78 10.84
N ASN A 85 -14.94 6.88 10.14
CA ASN A 85 -15.56 8.08 10.72
C ASN A 85 -17.00 7.83 11.18
N LYS A 86 -17.81 7.07 10.41
CA LYS A 86 -19.15 6.63 10.81
C LYS A 86 -19.12 5.76 12.08
N ALA A 87 -18.05 4.97 12.25
CA ALA A 87 -17.85 4.16 13.46
C ALA A 87 -17.35 4.96 14.69
N GLY A 88 -17.14 6.28 14.56
CA GLY A 88 -16.69 7.15 15.65
C GLY A 88 -15.22 7.52 15.58
N GLY A 89 -14.55 7.29 14.44
CA GLY A 89 -13.14 7.63 14.22
C GLY A 89 -12.16 6.70 14.94
N VAL A 90 -10.95 7.15 15.10
CA VAL A 90 -9.88 6.44 15.80
C VAL A 90 -9.69 7.06 17.19
N ASN A 91 -10.00 6.33 18.25
CA ASN A 91 -10.00 6.83 19.63
C ASN A 91 -10.87 8.10 19.80
N GLY A 92 -11.98 8.22 19.06
CA GLY A 92 -12.87 9.38 19.07
C GLY A 92 -12.39 10.57 18.21
N GLN A 93 -11.28 10.45 17.51
CA GLN A 93 -10.78 11.46 16.55
C GLN A 93 -11.20 11.08 15.14
N MET A 94 -11.75 12.05 14.41
CA MET A 94 -12.12 11.84 13.00
C MET A 94 -10.88 11.85 12.10
N LEU A 95 -10.93 11.09 11.01
CA LEU A 95 -9.90 11.11 9.98
C LEU A 95 -10.24 12.17 8.93
N GLU A 96 -9.23 12.92 8.49
CA GLU A 96 -9.32 13.90 7.42
C GLU A 96 -8.28 13.55 6.34
N VAL A 97 -8.70 13.49 5.06
CA VAL A 97 -7.80 13.21 3.93
C VAL A 97 -7.38 14.52 3.27
N VAL A 98 -6.07 14.79 3.27
CA VAL A 98 -5.47 15.92 2.54
C VAL A 98 -4.71 15.37 1.33
N ARG A 99 -5.08 15.84 0.12
CA ARG A 99 -4.60 15.26 -1.13
C ARG A 99 -3.41 16.03 -1.71
N GLY A 100 -2.45 15.27 -2.23
CA GLY A 100 -1.34 15.74 -3.06
C GLY A 100 -1.33 15.01 -4.41
N ASP A 101 -1.13 15.76 -5.47
CA ASP A 101 -1.03 15.23 -6.84
C ASP A 101 0.43 15.24 -7.29
N HIS A 102 1.01 14.07 -7.49
CA HIS A 102 2.37 14.00 -8.05
C HIS A 102 2.42 14.00 -9.58
N ALA A 103 1.27 13.99 -10.27
CA ALA A 103 1.15 14.05 -11.73
C ALA A 103 2.05 13.07 -12.53
N GLY A 104 2.57 12.03 -11.87
CA GLY A 104 3.54 11.07 -12.45
C GLY A 104 5.00 11.50 -12.34
N ASP A 105 5.30 12.60 -11.65
CA ASP A 105 6.64 13.19 -11.56
C ASP A 105 7.20 13.12 -10.12
N ALA A 106 8.48 12.75 -9.99
CA ALA A 106 9.13 12.56 -8.70
C ALA A 106 9.40 13.89 -7.97
N ALA A 107 9.77 14.95 -8.70
CA ALA A 107 10.05 16.27 -8.09
C ALA A 107 8.75 16.90 -7.57
N THR A 108 7.66 16.75 -8.31
CA THR A 108 6.33 17.16 -7.88
C THR A 108 5.90 16.36 -6.64
N GLY A 109 6.11 15.04 -6.62
CA GLY A 109 5.82 14.20 -5.46
C GLY A 109 6.58 14.62 -4.21
N LYS A 110 7.86 14.98 -4.35
CA LYS A 110 8.67 15.54 -3.27
C LYS A 110 8.07 16.83 -2.73
N SER A 111 7.74 17.77 -3.62
CA SER A 111 7.18 19.08 -3.23
C SER A 111 5.82 18.94 -2.53
N GLU A 112 4.98 18.00 -3.01
CA GLU A 112 3.70 17.69 -2.37
C GLU A 112 3.88 17.08 -0.98
N ALA A 113 4.86 16.20 -0.78
CA ALA A 113 5.17 15.66 0.54
C ALA A 113 5.60 16.77 1.52
N GLU A 114 6.50 17.64 1.09
CA GLU A 114 6.93 18.80 1.89
C GLU A 114 5.75 19.72 2.23
N ARG A 115 4.86 20.02 1.28
CA ARG A 115 3.67 20.85 1.50
C ARG A 115 2.72 20.19 2.51
N LEU A 116 2.37 18.92 2.33
CA LEU A 116 1.47 18.21 3.22
C LEU A 116 2.01 18.15 4.66
N ILE A 117 3.31 17.97 4.83
CA ILE A 117 3.93 17.90 6.14
C ILE A 117 4.02 19.29 6.79
N THR A 118 4.56 20.31 6.06
CA THR A 118 4.94 21.57 6.66
C THR A 118 3.82 22.61 6.69
N GLN A 119 2.87 22.55 5.75
CA GLN A 119 1.78 23.52 5.63
C GLN A 119 0.45 22.97 6.12
N GLU A 120 0.14 21.70 5.79
CA GLU A 120 -1.12 21.07 6.17
C GLU A 120 -1.03 20.34 7.52
N GLY A 121 0.17 20.00 7.97
CA GLY A 121 0.41 19.35 9.26
C GLY A 121 -0.17 17.93 9.31
N VAL A 122 0.05 17.12 8.27
CA VAL A 122 -0.43 15.73 8.24
C VAL A 122 0.31 14.85 9.24
N ASN A 123 -0.38 13.90 9.84
CA ASN A 123 0.18 12.97 10.82
C ASN A 123 0.84 11.75 10.18
N VAL A 124 0.41 11.38 8.97
CA VAL A 124 0.89 10.22 8.21
C VAL A 124 0.73 10.49 6.73
N ILE A 125 1.61 9.93 5.90
CA ILE A 125 1.46 9.94 4.44
C ILE A 125 1.10 8.53 3.95
N MET A 126 0.05 8.43 3.13
CA MET A 126 -0.31 7.25 2.35
C MET A 126 0.01 7.50 0.87
N GLY A 127 0.88 6.68 0.30
CA GLY A 127 1.34 6.84 -1.08
C GLY A 127 2.59 5.99 -1.32
N CYS A 128 3.18 6.01 -2.46
CA CYS A 128 2.64 6.34 -3.76
C CYS A 128 2.46 5.03 -4.53
N HIS A 129 1.85 5.07 -5.73
CA HIS A 129 1.76 3.86 -6.55
C HIS A 129 2.95 3.72 -7.52
N MET A 130 3.65 4.81 -7.80
CA MET A 130 4.86 4.80 -8.65
C MET A 130 6.11 4.71 -7.77
N SER A 131 6.94 3.70 -8.00
CA SER A 131 8.13 3.43 -7.17
C SER A 131 9.13 4.58 -7.14
N VAL A 132 9.35 5.27 -8.27
CA VAL A 132 10.23 6.44 -8.36
C VAL A 132 9.74 7.61 -7.50
N VAL A 133 8.42 7.80 -7.40
CA VAL A 133 7.82 8.82 -6.54
C VAL A 133 7.85 8.38 -5.08
N THR A 134 7.56 7.09 -4.81
CA THR A 134 7.60 6.52 -3.46
C THR A 134 8.96 6.75 -2.80
N GLU A 135 10.04 6.55 -3.54
CA GLU A 135 11.41 6.71 -3.05
C GLU A 135 11.70 8.14 -2.57
N VAL A 136 11.39 9.14 -3.37
CA VAL A 136 11.64 10.54 -2.99
C VAL A 136 10.71 11.01 -1.87
N VAL A 137 9.46 10.53 -1.85
CA VAL A 137 8.52 10.85 -0.76
C VAL A 137 8.96 10.18 0.55
N ALA A 138 9.45 8.94 0.50
CA ALA A 138 9.99 8.25 1.67
C ALA A 138 11.19 8.99 2.27
N GLN A 139 12.08 9.56 1.44
CA GLN A 139 13.19 10.41 1.90
C GLN A 139 12.70 11.66 2.65
N VAL A 140 11.67 12.33 2.12
CA VAL A 140 11.05 13.47 2.81
C VAL A 140 10.44 13.03 4.14
N CYS A 141 9.66 11.96 4.14
CA CYS A 141 9.03 11.43 5.35
C CYS A 141 10.08 11.07 6.42
N GLN A 142 11.19 10.44 6.03
CA GLN A 142 12.31 10.13 6.90
C GLN A 142 12.93 11.41 7.49
N GLN A 143 13.16 12.43 6.67
CA GLN A 143 13.73 13.70 7.09
C GLN A 143 12.87 14.42 8.14
N TYR A 144 11.55 14.36 8.01
CA TYR A 144 10.61 15.03 8.91
C TYR A 144 10.09 14.14 10.05
N GLY A 145 10.45 12.84 10.07
CA GLY A 145 9.97 11.89 11.07
C GLY A 145 8.47 11.59 10.96
N ILE A 146 7.91 11.66 9.75
CA ILE A 146 6.49 11.40 9.48
C ILE A 146 6.34 9.98 8.93
N PRO A 147 5.49 9.12 9.53
CA PRO A 147 5.25 7.79 9.01
C PRO A 147 4.68 7.83 7.58
N MET A 148 5.22 6.98 6.70
CA MET A 148 4.72 6.76 5.35
C MET A 148 4.29 5.30 5.18
N ILE A 149 3.11 5.09 4.60
CA ILE A 149 2.58 3.75 4.31
C ILE A 149 2.35 3.63 2.81
N THR A 150 2.92 2.60 2.19
CA THR A 150 2.60 2.21 0.81
C THR A 150 1.90 0.86 0.76
N ALA A 151 0.92 0.73 -0.13
CA ALA A 151 0.23 -0.53 -0.38
C ALA A 151 0.53 -1.12 -1.77
N ILE A 152 1.31 -0.41 -2.61
CA ILE A 152 1.48 -0.76 -4.02
C ILE A 152 2.95 -0.77 -4.45
N SER A 153 3.77 0.16 -3.97
CA SER A 153 5.18 0.20 -4.37
C SER A 153 5.95 -1.00 -3.83
N THR A 154 6.47 -1.82 -4.72
CA THR A 154 7.16 -3.09 -4.41
C THR A 154 8.67 -2.97 -4.37
N LEU A 155 9.24 -1.76 -4.47
CA LEU A 155 10.66 -1.50 -4.56
C LEU A 155 11.43 -2.04 -3.33
N ASP A 156 12.26 -3.05 -3.50
CA ASP A 156 12.94 -3.77 -2.41
C ASP A 156 13.84 -2.85 -1.59
N ARG A 157 14.63 -2.02 -2.26
CA ARG A 157 15.65 -1.17 -1.64
C ARG A 157 15.12 -0.17 -0.60
N LEU A 158 13.80 0.02 -0.48
CA LEU A 158 13.23 0.86 0.58
C LEU A 158 13.09 0.13 1.92
N THR A 159 13.21 -1.19 1.94
CA THR A 159 13.00 -2.02 3.14
C THR A 159 13.92 -3.23 3.22
N ASP A 160 14.90 -3.37 2.31
CA ASP A 160 15.88 -4.44 2.38
C ASP A 160 16.90 -4.22 3.52
N GLU A 161 17.69 -5.26 3.82
CA GLU A 161 18.62 -5.21 4.95
C GLU A 161 19.77 -4.19 4.75
N ASP A 162 20.06 -3.85 3.50
CA ASP A 162 21.14 -2.93 3.13
C ASP A 162 20.72 -1.46 3.24
N HIS A 163 19.41 -1.17 3.24
CA HIS A 163 18.85 0.18 3.30
C HIS A 163 18.04 0.41 4.58
N LYS A 164 18.73 0.33 5.73
CA LYS A 164 18.12 0.54 7.06
C LYS A 164 17.78 2.00 7.38
N ASP A 165 17.86 2.89 6.41
CA ASP A 165 17.75 4.34 6.62
C ASP A 165 16.32 4.86 6.61
N TYR A 166 15.33 3.96 6.49
CA TYR A 166 13.91 4.33 6.41
C TYR A 166 13.10 3.84 7.61
N ASP A 167 13.32 4.42 8.78
CA ASP A 167 12.61 4.05 10.03
C ASP A 167 11.11 4.40 9.98
N TYR A 168 10.73 5.36 9.13
CA TYR A 168 9.37 5.87 9.00
C TYR A 168 8.63 5.33 7.77
N PHE A 169 9.20 4.36 7.05
CA PHE A 169 8.58 3.76 5.87
C PHE A 169 7.98 2.38 6.16
N PHE A 170 6.70 2.21 5.87
CA PHE A 170 5.95 0.99 6.10
C PHE A 170 5.31 0.50 4.80
N ARG A 171 5.26 -0.82 4.63
CA ARG A 171 4.76 -1.47 3.42
C ARG A 171 3.68 -2.49 3.75
N LEU A 172 2.59 -2.51 2.96
CA LEU A 172 1.50 -3.49 3.02
C LEU A 172 1.48 -4.45 1.83
N CYS A 173 2.34 -4.25 0.82
CA CYS A 173 2.50 -5.15 -0.32
C CYS A 173 3.80 -5.97 -0.19
N PRO A 174 3.92 -7.11 -0.88
CA PRO A 174 5.17 -7.87 -0.96
C PRO A 174 6.28 -7.08 -1.64
N LEU A 175 7.52 -7.52 -1.42
CA LEU A 175 8.69 -7.05 -2.14
C LEU A 175 8.64 -7.51 -3.60
N ASN A 176 9.29 -6.79 -4.50
CA ASN A 176 9.41 -7.19 -5.89
C ASN A 176 10.18 -8.52 -6.03
N SER A 177 11.20 -8.75 -5.22
CA SER A 177 11.92 -10.03 -5.13
C SER A 177 10.99 -11.20 -4.87
N VAL A 178 10.03 -11.07 -3.94
CA VAL A 178 9.05 -12.12 -3.62
C VAL A 178 8.15 -12.43 -4.82
N TYR A 179 7.68 -11.41 -5.54
CA TYR A 179 6.90 -11.62 -6.76
C TYR A 179 7.70 -12.33 -7.84
N VAL A 180 8.99 -11.98 -7.98
CA VAL A 180 9.88 -12.61 -8.98
C VAL A 180 10.14 -14.06 -8.61
N GLU A 181 10.45 -14.36 -7.35
CA GLU A 181 10.64 -15.73 -6.89
C GLU A 181 9.40 -16.59 -7.13
N ASP A 182 8.20 -16.09 -6.77
CA ASP A 182 6.95 -16.80 -6.99
C ASP A 182 6.69 -17.03 -8.50
N MET A 183 7.01 -16.05 -9.35
CA MET A 183 6.91 -16.18 -10.81
C MET A 183 7.86 -17.25 -11.35
N LEU A 184 9.12 -17.24 -10.93
CA LEU A 184 10.13 -18.22 -11.39
C LEU A 184 9.77 -19.63 -10.91
N LYS A 185 9.32 -19.76 -9.66
CA LYS A 185 8.80 -21.01 -9.12
C LYS A 185 7.60 -21.52 -9.92
N TYR A 186 6.64 -20.65 -10.24
CA TYR A 186 5.50 -21.03 -11.08
C TYR A 186 5.95 -21.55 -12.46
N LEU A 187 6.95 -20.95 -13.09
CA LEU A 187 7.51 -21.42 -14.35
C LEU A 187 8.11 -22.84 -14.21
N GLN A 188 8.79 -23.11 -13.10
CA GLN A 188 9.34 -24.44 -12.79
C GLN A 188 8.21 -25.46 -12.56
N ASP A 189 7.22 -25.10 -11.72
CA ASP A 189 6.09 -25.98 -11.38
C ASP A 189 5.17 -26.22 -12.58
N SER A 190 5.19 -25.36 -13.60
CA SER A 190 4.38 -25.50 -14.83
C SER A 190 4.66 -26.81 -15.59
N LYS A 191 5.86 -27.40 -15.41
CA LYS A 191 6.20 -28.71 -15.97
C LYS A 191 5.27 -29.80 -15.50
N GLU A 192 4.90 -29.80 -14.22
CA GLU A 192 3.99 -30.79 -13.66
C GLU A 192 2.57 -30.68 -14.23
N GLN A 193 2.14 -29.47 -14.56
CA GLN A 193 0.80 -29.18 -15.07
C GLN A 193 0.68 -29.34 -16.59
N THR A 194 1.72 -28.96 -17.32
CA THR A 194 1.68 -28.87 -18.80
C THR A 194 2.50 -29.96 -19.51
N GLY A 195 3.40 -30.66 -18.79
CA GLY A 195 4.38 -31.57 -19.35
C GLY A 195 5.54 -30.86 -20.08
N ASN A 196 5.55 -29.53 -20.12
CA ASN A 196 6.59 -28.74 -20.79
C ASN A 196 7.58 -28.17 -19.78
N GLU A 197 8.85 -28.50 -19.94
CA GLU A 197 9.93 -27.96 -19.13
C GLU A 197 10.40 -26.62 -19.70
N ILE A 198 10.29 -25.55 -18.90
CA ILE A 198 10.80 -24.24 -19.21
C ILE A 198 12.22 -24.15 -18.67
N LYS A 199 13.21 -23.88 -19.54
CA LYS A 199 14.62 -23.69 -19.16
C LYS A 199 15.16 -22.32 -19.52
N LYS A 200 14.47 -21.59 -20.39
CA LYS A 200 14.92 -20.30 -20.90
C LYS A 200 13.84 -19.26 -20.66
N VAL A 201 14.24 -18.14 -20.11
CA VAL A 201 13.37 -16.97 -19.87
C VAL A 201 13.94 -15.76 -20.59
N ALA A 202 13.07 -14.87 -21.02
CA ALA A 202 13.44 -13.55 -21.51
C ALA A 202 12.74 -12.49 -20.68
N ILE A 203 13.45 -11.40 -20.39
CA ILE A 203 12.91 -10.27 -19.66
C ILE A 203 12.43 -9.23 -20.68
N PHE A 204 11.18 -8.79 -20.52
CA PHE A 204 10.60 -7.73 -21.33
C PHE A 204 9.90 -6.72 -20.41
N THR A 205 10.50 -5.56 -20.20
CA THR A 205 10.06 -4.62 -19.18
C THR A 205 10.23 -3.18 -19.62
N ASP A 206 9.62 -2.25 -18.90
CA ASP A 206 9.87 -0.83 -19.11
C ASP A 206 11.22 -0.39 -18.49
N LYS A 207 11.68 0.82 -18.86
CA LYS A 207 12.92 1.42 -18.34
C LYS A 207 12.76 2.07 -16.97
N ALA A 208 11.55 2.04 -16.40
CA ALA A 208 11.30 2.63 -15.09
C ALA A 208 12.00 1.84 -13.97
N ALA A 209 12.02 2.41 -12.76
CA ALA A 209 12.67 1.79 -11.60
C ALA A 209 12.19 0.37 -11.31
N ILE A 210 10.89 0.10 -11.48
CA ILE A 210 10.31 -1.24 -11.28
C ILE A 210 10.80 -2.24 -12.33
N GLY A 211 10.99 -1.80 -13.58
CA GLY A 211 11.54 -2.66 -14.63
C GLY A 211 13.00 -3.02 -14.40
N GLN A 212 13.81 -2.06 -13.95
CA GLN A 212 15.20 -2.31 -13.58
C GLN A 212 15.31 -3.27 -12.38
N GLU A 213 14.40 -3.13 -11.41
CA GLU A 213 14.32 -4.04 -10.28
C GLU A 213 13.90 -5.46 -10.70
N LEU A 214 12.98 -5.60 -11.66
CA LEU A 214 12.63 -6.90 -12.25
C LEU A 214 13.86 -7.56 -12.89
N ILE A 215 14.63 -6.82 -13.71
CA ILE A 215 15.87 -7.33 -14.33
C ILE A 215 16.81 -7.83 -13.26
N ARG A 216 17.07 -7.02 -12.23
CA ARG A 216 17.95 -7.39 -11.11
C ARG A 216 17.49 -8.67 -10.42
N CYS A 217 16.22 -8.76 -10.04
CA CYS A 217 15.69 -9.91 -9.31
C CYS A 217 15.67 -11.18 -10.17
N VAL A 218 15.27 -11.09 -11.44
CA VAL A 218 15.25 -12.27 -12.33
C VAL A 218 16.68 -12.79 -12.53
N ASN A 219 17.67 -11.93 -12.79
CA ASN A 219 19.05 -12.36 -12.93
C ASN A 219 19.63 -12.95 -11.64
N LEU A 220 19.20 -12.45 -10.49
CA LEU A 220 19.64 -12.95 -9.19
C LEU A 220 19.08 -14.35 -8.91
N PHE A 221 17.80 -14.57 -9.15
CA PHE A 221 17.12 -15.80 -8.71
C PHE A 221 16.95 -16.86 -9.79
N ALA A 222 16.92 -16.52 -11.09
CA ALA A 222 16.71 -17.51 -12.15
C ALA A 222 17.66 -18.73 -12.10
N PRO A 223 18.97 -18.59 -11.76
CA PRO A 223 19.87 -19.73 -11.63
C PRO A 223 19.42 -20.74 -10.55
N ASP A 224 18.86 -20.28 -9.43
CA ASP A 224 18.40 -21.14 -8.34
C ASP A 224 17.19 -22.01 -8.76
N TYR A 225 16.44 -21.55 -9.77
CA TYR A 225 15.32 -22.27 -10.37
C TYR A 225 15.70 -23.05 -11.65
N GLY A 226 17.00 -23.12 -11.99
CA GLY A 226 17.49 -23.80 -13.20
C GLY A 226 17.03 -23.15 -14.49
N LEU A 227 16.86 -21.82 -14.48
CA LEU A 227 16.40 -21.02 -15.62
C LEU A 227 17.55 -20.16 -16.16
N ASP A 228 17.72 -20.15 -17.47
CA ASP A 228 18.69 -19.31 -18.17
C ASP A 228 18.03 -18.05 -18.69
N VAL A 229 18.53 -16.87 -18.34
CA VAL A 229 18.08 -15.59 -18.92
C VAL A 229 18.77 -15.42 -20.28
N VAL A 230 18.01 -15.56 -21.37
CA VAL A 230 18.55 -15.55 -22.74
C VAL A 230 18.38 -14.22 -23.46
N ALA A 231 17.53 -13.34 -22.96
CA ALA A 231 17.36 -11.99 -23.51
C ALA A 231 16.83 -11.03 -22.44
N GLU A 232 17.33 -9.80 -22.51
CA GLU A 232 16.81 -8.66 -21.74
C GLU A 232 16.45 -7.57 -22.73
N VAL A 233 15.17 -7.19 -22.74
CA VAL A 233 14.66 -6.18 -23.65
C VAL A 233 13.83 -5.18 -22.87
N ASP A 234 14.28 -3.95 -22.87
CA ASP A 234 13.56 -2.85 -22.23
C ASP A 234 12.92 -1.89 -23.25
N TYR A 235 11.89 -1.18 -22.82
CA TYR A 235 11.20 -0.19 -23.67
C TYR A 235 10.86 1.07 -22.86
N SER A 236 10.67 2.19 -23.58
CA SER A 236 10.14 3.40 -22.95
C SER A 236 8.65 3.26 -22.65
N SER A 237 8.21 3.64 -21.46
CA SER A 237 6.79 3.60 -21.06
C SER A 237 5.89 4.41 -22.01
N ASN A 238 6.46 5.38 -22.73
CA ASN A 238 5.76 6.21 -23.73
C ASN A 238 5.90 5.68 -25.17
N ALA A 239 6.50 4.50 -25.38
CA ALA A 239 6.66 3.94 -26.70
C ALA A 239 5.30 3.53 -27.29
N THR A 240 5.01 4.01 -28.48
CA THR A 240 3.79 3.66 -29.25
C THR A 240 4.00 2.47 -30.17
N ASP A 241 5.26 2.15 -30.51
CA ASP A 241 5.66 1.01 -31.33
C ASP A 241 6.76 0.21 -30.62
N LEU A 242 6.49 -1.08 -30.42
CA LEU A 242 7.40 -2.04 -29.76
C LEU A 242 7.87 -3.12 -30.76
N SER A 243 7.72 -2.91 -32.06
CA SER A 243 8.05 -3.90 -33.09
C SER A 243 9.51 -4.33 -33.04
N SER A 244 10.45 -3.40 -32.79
CA SER A 244 11.88 -3.69 -32.70
C SER A 244 12.22 -4.56 -31.48
N GLN A 245 11.58 -4.30 -30.35
CA GLN A 245 11.76 -5.06 -29.12
C GLN A 245 11.18 -6.47 -29.27
N VAL A 246 10.02 -6.62 -29.86
CA VAL A 246 9.41 -7.93 -30.17
C VAL A 246 10.28 -8.73 -31.15
N LEU A 247 10.88 -8.08 -32.16
CA LEU A 247 11.80 -8.72 -33.06
C LEU A 247 13.09 -9.19 -32.36
N ALA A 248 13.60 -8.45 -31.41
CA ALA A 248 14.74 -8.86 -30.59
C ALA A 248 14.44 -10.14 -29.82
N LEU A 249 13.28 -10.25 -29.17
CA LEU A 249 12.84 -11.45 -28.48
C LEU A 249 12.63 -12.67 -29.38
N LYS A 250 12.21 -12.47 -30.62
CA LYS A 250 11.99 -13.56 -31.60
C LYS A 250 13.28 -14.23 -32.11
N ARG A 251 14.43 -13.61 -31.88
CA ARG A 251 15.72 -14.20 -32.26
C ARG A 251 16.11 -15.36 -31.37
N GLU A 252 15.56 -15.42 -30.18
CA GLU A 252 15.81 -16.49 -29.21
C GLU A 252 14.77 -17.63 -29.34
N PRO A 253 15.17 -18.91 -29.16
CA PRO A 253 14.26 -20.04 -29.31
C PRO A 253 13.28 -20.12 -28.15
N ARG A 254 12.07 -19.59 -28.35
CA ARG A 254 10.87 -19.69 -27.48
C ARG A 254 11.15 -19.62 -25.97
N PRO A 255 11.70 -18.54 -25.45
CA PRO A 255 11.80 -18.34 -24.01
C PRO A 255 10.43 -18.08 -23.38
N ALA A 256 10.25 -18.42 -22.10
CA ALA A 256 9.14 -17.86 -21.32
C ALA A 256 9.41 -16.37 -21.06
N LEU A 257 8.37 -15.56 -21.09
CA LEU A 257 8.49 -14.11 -20.97
C LEU A 257 8.22 -13.65 -19.53
N CYS A 258 9.21 -13.02 -18.91
CA CYS A 258 9.06 -12.31 -17.64
C CYS A 258 8.76 -10.83 -17.93
N SER A 259 7.63 -10.33 -17.44
CA SER A 259 7.19 -8.96 -17.67
C SER A 259 6.75 -8.26 -16.38
N SER A 260 7.06 -6.98 -16.25
CA SER A 260 6.66 -6.14 -15.11
C SER A 260 5.22 -5.64 -15.17
N ARG A 261 4.49 -5.89 -16.28
CA ARG A 261 3.08 -5.51 -16.35
C ARG A 261 2.18 -6.67 -15.94
N PRO A 262 1.19 -6.40 -15.05
CA PRO A 262 0.12 -7.33 -14.78
C PRO A 262 -0.78 -7.57 -15.99
#